data_114760cb0bf36d032a15663a56c1d374
#
_entry.id   114760cb0bf36d032a15663a56c1d374
#
_cell.length_a   1.000
_cell.length_b   1.000
_cell.length_c   1.000
_cell.angle_alpha   90.00
_cell.angle_beta   90.00
_cell.angle_gamma   90.00
#
_symmetry.space_group_name_H-M   'P 1'
#
loop_
_entity.id
_entity.type
_entity.pdbx_description
1 polymer ?
#
loop_
_entity_poly.entity_id
_entity_poly.type
_entity_poly.pdbx_seq_one_letter_code
_entity_poly.pdbx_strand_id
1 'polypeptide(L)'
;ARPGRSVMKRAAFLGTPSSAVPSLAALMELGSVEFVVTQPDRPQGRGRRPLPSPVKLAAQEWGLPVHQPRSHSELYDLFAHRDLDVAIVVAYGRILKPELLETTKVGFVNVHFSLLPRWRGAAPVERAILAGDEYTGVSLMVIDQGLDTGPVFAAEETTINEYESAGQVMGRLAWLGAEVLRDHLDGYVHGRLQPARQMRTG
;
A
#
# COMPACT_ATOMS: atom_id res chain seq x y z
N ALA A 1 -6.56 -1.84 31.64
CA ALA A 1 -5.28 -2.18 31.01
C ALA A 1 -5.60 -2.97 29.72
N ARG A 2 -5.32 -2.41 28.53
CA ARG A 2 -5.40 -3.17 27.28
C ARG A 2 -4.26 -4.20 27.30
N PRO A 3 -4.53 -5.49 26.94
CA PRO A 3 -3.46 -6.50 26.87
C PRO A 3 -2.39 -6.02 25.90
N GLY A 4 -1.13 -6.22 26.27
CA GLY A 4 0.02 -5.71 25.54
C GLY A 4 -0.06 -6.00 24.04
N ARG A 5 -0.19 -4.95 23.23
CA ARG A 5 0.01 -5.04 21.79
C ARG A 5 1.44 -5.51 21.57
N SER A 6 1.58 -6.70 21.03
CA SER A 6 2.86 -7.13 20.45
C SER A 6 3.11 -6.20 19.25
N VAL A 7 3.98 -5.23 19.44
CA VAL A 7 4.21 -4.19 18.43
C VAL A 7 5.00 -4.81 17.30
N MET A 8 4.52 -4.67 16.07
CA MET A 8 5.30 -4.92 14.86
C MET A 8 6.62 -4.15 14.96
N LYS A 9 7.75 -4.84 14.86
CA LYS A 9 9.03 -4.22 15.22
C LYS A 9 9.63 -3.42 14.09
N ARG A 10 9.56 -3.89 12.84
CA ARG A 10 10.31 -3.31 11.72
C ARG A 10 9.56 -3.46 10.41
N ALA A 11 9.17 -2.36 9.81
CA ALA A 11 8.48 -2.33 8.53
C ALA A 11 9.16 -1.40 7.52
N ALA A 12 8.98 -1.70 6.23
CA ALA A 12 9.26 -0.77 5.14
C ALA A 12 7.95 -0.30 4.50
N PHE A 13 7.97 0.87 3.91
CA PHE A 13 6.83 1.41 3.16
C PHE A 13 7.23 1.77 1.73
N LEU A 14 6.41 1.38 0.75
CA LEU A 14 6.59 1.71 -0.67
C LEU A 14 5.34 2.43 -1.17
N GLY A 15 5.49 3.68 -1.61
CA GLY A 15 4.36 4.46 -2.11
C GLY A 15 4.82 5.72 -2.84
N THR A 16 3.92 6.34 -3.62
CA THR A 16 4.29 7.52 -4.40
C THR A 16 3.26 8.66 -4.29
N PRO A 17 1.96 8.47 -4.59
CA PRO A 17 0.98 9.55 -4.63
C PRO A 17 0.50 9.96 -3.22
N SER A 18 -0.27 11.04 -3.17
CA SER A 18 -0.90 11.54 -1.95
C SER A 18 -1.85 10.52 -1.30
N SER A 19 -2.49 9.66 -2.09
CA SER A 19 -3.35 8.58 -1.58
C SER A 19 -2.61 7.52 -0.76
N ALA A 20 -1.28 7.46 -0.84
CA ALA A 20 -0.46 6.55 -0.03
C ALA A 20 -0.08 7.14 1.34
N VAL A 21 -0.16 8.47 1.51
CA VAL A 21 0.29 9.16 2.73
C VAL A 21 -0.49 8.75 3.99
N PRO A 22 -1.84 8.61 3.97
CA PRO A 22 -2.58 8.15 5.14
C PRO A 22 -2.16 6.76 5.64
N SER A 23 -1.87 5.83 4.71
CA SER A 23 -1.38 4.49 5.07
C SER A 23 0.04 4.52 5.67
N LEU A 24 0.92 5.43 5.24
CA LEU A 24 2.23 5.63 5.85
C LEU A 24 2.07 6.13 7.29
N ALA A 25 1.18 7.10 7.53
CA ALA A 25 0.88 7.59 8.88
C ALA A 25 0.35 6.46 9.80
N ALA A 26 -0.60 5.66 9.30
CA ALA A 26 -1.12 4.52 10.03
C ALA A 26 -0.03 3.49 10.38
N LEU A 27 0.89 3.22 9.46
CA LEU A 27 1.99 2.30 9.69
C LEU A 27 2.94 2.78 10.80
N MET A 28 3.20 4.09 10.88
CA MET A 28 4.01 4.68 11.94
C MET A 28 3.37 4.53 13.33
N GLU A 29 2.04 4.54 13.42
CA GLU A 29 1.32 4.29 14.69
C GLU A 29 1.42 2.83 15.14
N LEU A 30 1.60 1.89 14.19
CA LEU A 30 1.63 0.45 14.44
C LEU A 30 3.02 -0.08 14.80
N GLY A 31 4.09 0.61 14.39
CA GLY A 31 5.45 0.13 14.64
C GLY A 31 6.54 1.02 14.06
N SER A 32 7.75 0.50 14.03
CA SER A 32 8.90 1.21 13.47
C SER A 32 8.94 1.11 11.95
N VAL A 33 8.86 2.25 11.28
CA VAL A 33 9.12 2.38 9.85
C VAL A 33 10.62 2.59 9.65
N GLU A 34 11.32 1.58 9.16
CA GLU A 34 12.78 1.62 8.97
C GLU A 34 13.18 2.56 7.84
N PHE A 35 12.42 2.54 6.76
CA PHE A 35 12.61 3.42 5.61
C PHE A 35 11.38 3.45 4.71
N VAL A 36 11.33 4.49 3.90
CA VAL A 36 10.30 4.72 2.89
C VAL A 36 10.93 4.68 1.49
N VAL A 37 10.27 3.99 0.58
CA VAL A 37 10.65 3.92 -0.84
C VAL A 37 9.60 4.63 -1.67
N THR A 38 10.04 5.52 -2.54
CA THR A 38 9.15 6.21 -3.48
C THR A 38 9.81 6.31 -4.86
N GLN A 39 9.01 6.62 -5.88
CA GLN A 39 9.55 6.84 -7.23
C GLN A 39 10.51 8.03 -7.26
N PRO A 40 11.55 8.00 -8.11
CA PRO A 40 12.40 9.15 -8.33
C PRO A 40 11.61 10.41 -8.69
N ASP A 41 12.11 11.56 -8.27
CA ASP A 41 11.53 12.85 -8.59
C ASP A 41 11.39 12.99 -10.12
N ARG A 42 10.22 13.40 -10.57
CA ARG A 42 9.92 13.53 -12.00
C ARG A 42 9.64 14.98 -12.36
N PRO A 43 10.07 15.43 -13.56
CA PRO A 43 9.70 16.73 -14.07
C PRO A 43 8.18 16.87 -14.16
N GLN A 44 7.63 17.90 -13.49
CA GLN A 44 6.19 18.20 -13.53
C GLN A 44 5.98 19.66 -13.94
N GLY A 45 4.83 19.92 -14.58
CA GLY A 45 4.40 21.24 -14.98
C GLY A 45 5.22 21.86 -16.13
N ARG A 46 4.90 23.13 -16.47
CA ARG A 46 5.50 23.87 -17.60
C ARG A 46 7.00 24.13 -17.44
N GLY A 47 7.53 24.17 -16.22
CA GLY A 47 8.95 24.44 -15.94
C GLY A 47 9.85 23.21 -15.90
N ARG A 48 9.33 21.99 -16.06
CA ARG A 48 10.06 20.71 -16.02
C ARG A 48 11.02 20.54 -14.83
N ARG A 49 10.79 21.23 -13.73
CA ARG A 49 11.57 21.02 -12.50
C ARG A 49 11.18 19.70 -11.86
N PRO A 50 12.16 18.85 -11.43
CA PRO A 50 11.85 17.66 -10.68
C PRO A 50 11.12 18.02 -9.39
N LEU A 51 9.92 17.48 -9.20
CA LEU A 51 9.15 17.65 -7.97
C LEU A 51 9.17 16.36 -7.15
N PRO A 52 9.38 16.47 -5.83
CA PRO A 52 9.31 15.31 -4.94
C PRO A 52 7.88 14.75 -4.91
N SER A 53 7.79 13.43 -4.71
CA SER A 53 6.49 12.79 -4.53
C SER A 53 5.85 13.21 -3.20
N PRO A 54 4.50 13.18 -3.08
CA PRO A 54 3.81 13.44 -1.81
C PRO A 54 4.30 12.54 -0.67
N VAL A 55 4.58 11.28 -0.94
CA VAL A 55 5.14 10.35 0.05
C VAL A 55 6.53 10.77 0.49
N LYS A 56 7.40 11.25 -0.44
CA LYS A 56 8.73 11.77 -0.08
C LYS A 56 8.62 12.97 0.85
N LEU A 57 7.75 13.93 0.54
CA LEU A 57 7.55 15.13 1.36
C LEU A 57 7.10 14.76 2.77
N ALA A 58 6.07 13.92 2.89
CA ALA A 58 5.56 13.47 4.18
C ALA A 58 6.62 12.70 4.99
N ALA A 59 7.33 11.77 4.35
CA ALA A 59 8.37 10.99 5.02
C ALA A 59 9.53 11.88 5.52
N GLN A 60 9.94 12.87 4.74
CA GLN A 60 10.97 13.84 5.15
C GLN A 60 10.51 14.72 6.32
N GLU A 61 9.26 15.19 6.28
CA GLU A 61 8.66 15.97 7.38
C GLU A 61 8.61 15.16 8.69
N TRP A 62 8.37 13.87 8.59
CA TRP A 62 8.30 12.96 9.75
C TRP A 62 9.66 12.35 10.13
N GLY A 63 10.74 12.78 9.51
CA GLY A 63 12.10 12.34 9.84
C GLY A 63 12.42 10.90 9.44
N LEU A 64 11.68 10.32 8.50
CA LEU A 64 11.90 8.95 8.02
C LEU A 64 12.97 8.92 6.92
N PRO A 65 13.84 7.89 6.89
CA PRO A 65 14.76 7.66 5.78
C PRO A 65 14.01 7.42 4.47
N VAL A 66 14.36 8.15 3.40
CA VAL A 66 13.72 8.04 2.09
C VAL A 66 14.72 7.53 1.05
N HIS A 67 14.30 6.52 0.29
CA HIS A 67 15.06 5.96 -0.82
C HIS A 67 14.28 6.05 -2.13
N GLN A 68 14.99 6.34 -3.22
CA GLN A 68 14.44 6.49 -4.56
C GLN A 68 15.21 5.60 -5.57
N PRO A 69 15.12 4.26 -5.44
CA PRO A 69 15.86 3.34 -6.29
C PRO A 69 15.46 3.50 -7.75
N ARG A 70 16.43 3.46 -8.66
CA ARG A 70 16.21 3.59 -10.10
C ARG A 70 16.10 2.23 -10.79
N SER A 71 16.62 1.19 -10.19
CA SER A 71 16.61 -0.18 -10.72
C SER A 71 16.00 -1.18 -9.73
N HIS A 72 15.71 -2.39 -10.20
CA HIS A 72 15.31 -3.50 -9.34
C HIS A 72 16.45 -3.95 -8.42
N SER A 73 17.69 -3.91 -8.87
CA SER A 73 18.85 -4.26 -8.06
C SER A 73 18.99 -3.29 -6.89
N GLU A 74 18.96 -1.98 -7.13
CA GLU A 74 19.01 -0.99 -6.06
C GLU A 74 17.86 -1.18 -5.05
N LEU A 75 16.64 -1.49 -5.53
CA LEU A 75 15.51 -1.78 -4.65
C LEU A 75 15.74 -3.06 -3.84
N TYR A 76 16.20 -4.14 -4.46
CA TYR A 76 16.52 -5.38 -3.77
C TYR A 76 17.59 -5.19 -2.68
N ASP A 77 18.67 -4.47 -2.98
CA ASP A 77 19.78 -4.22 -2.05
C ASP A 77 19.33 -3.46 -0.79
N LEU A 78 18.28 -2.63 -0.89
CA LEU A 78 17.67 -1.96 0.27
C LEU A 78 17.02 -2.95 1.25
N PHE A 79 16.55 -4.10 0.77
CA PHE A 79 15.83 -5.09 1.57
C PHE A 79 16.70 -6.27 1.99
N ALA A 80 17.60 -6.73 1.12
CA ALA A 80 18.30 -8.02 1.21
C ALA A 80 19.09 -8.26 2.51
N HIS A 81 19.48 -7.20 3.20
CA HIS A 81 20.30 -7.30 4.43
C HIS A 81 19.60 -6.70 5.66
N ARG A 82 18.28 -6.60 5.63
CA ARG A 82 17.48 -6.02 6.71
C ARG A 82 16.51 -7.05 7.28
N ASP A 83 16.43 -7.09 8.60
CA ASP A 83 15.48 -7.94 9.31
C ASP A 83 14.12 -7.20 9.40
N LEU A 84 13.33 -7.25 8.33
CA LEU A 84 12.01 -6.63 8.26
C LEU A 84 10.91 -7.66 8.50
N ASP A 85 9.90 -7.28 9.27
CA ASP A 85 8.72 -8.12 9.46
C ASP A 85 7.84 -8.10 8.21
N VAL A 86 7.55 -6.91 7.68
CA VAL A 86 6.61 -6.69 6.56
C VAL A 86 7.03 -5.47 5.73
N ALA A 87 6.59 -5.43 4.48
CA ALA A 87 6.62 -4.21 3.67
C ALA A 87 5.20 -3.84 3.22
N ILE A 88 4.81 -2.59 3.38
CA ILE A 88 3.51 -2.07 2.94
C ILE A 88 3.67 -1.34 1.62
N VAL A 89 2.82 -1.65 0.66
CA VAL A 89 2.84 -1.10 -0.69
C VAL A 89 1.53 -0.39 -0.97
N VAL A 90 1.59 0.87 -1.38
CA VAL A 90 0.41 1.66 -1.76
C VAL A 90 0.73 2.49 -2.99
N ALA A 91 0.18 2.10 -4.13
CA ALA A 91 0.35 2.83 -5.39
C ALA A 91 1.82 3.20 -5.68
N TYR A 92 2.74 2.26 -5.49
CA TYR A 92 4.18 2.49 -5.68
C TYR A 92 4.55 2.73 -7.15
N GLY A 93 3.83 2.09 -8.07
CA GLY A 93 3.98 2.31 -9.51
C GLY A 93 5.10 1.51 -10.18
N ARG A 94 5.58 0.45 -9.55
CA ARG A 94 6.48 -0.56 -10.15
C ARG A 94 6.05 -1.96 -9.77
N ILE A 95 6.26 -2.90 -10.67
CA ILE A 95 6.15 -4.34 -10.40
C ILE A 95 7.30 -4.76 -9.50
N LEU A 96 6.98 -5.47 -8.43
CA LEU A 96 7.96 -6.05 -7.51
C LEU A 96 8.30 -7.47 -7.98
N LYS A 97 9.58 -7.78 -8.11
CA LYS A 97 10.02 -9.08 -8.58
C LYS A 97 9.94 -10.12 -7.45
N PRO A 98 9.78 -11.42 -7.79
CA PRO A 98 9.64 -12.48 -6.79
C PRO A 98 10.75 -12.52 -5.75
N GLU A 99 12.00 -12.33 -6.17
CA GLU A 99 13.16 -12.34 -5.27
C GLU A 99 13.10 -11.25 -4.18
N LEU A 100 12.43 -10.12 -4.47
CA LEU A 100 12.23 -9.06 -3.49
C LEU A 100 11.14 -9.45 -2.48
N LEU A 101 10.08 -10.13 -2.92
CA LEU A 101 8.95 -10.49 -2.07
C LEU A 101 9.32 -11.45 -0.94
N GLU A 102 10.43 -12.17 -1.08
CA GLU A 102 10.97 -13.11 -0.10
C GLU A 102 11.88 -12.45 0.96
N THR A 103 12.12 -11.15 0.87
CA THR A 103 13.06 -10.44 1.76
C THR A 103 12.49 -10.00 3.09
N THR A 104 11.20 -10.21 3.33
CA THR A 104 10.52 -9.89 4.59
C THR A 104 9.88 -11.13 5.20
N LYS A 105 9.69 -11.16 6.53
CA LYS A 105 9.21 -12.37 7.24
C LYS A 105 7.81 -12.83 6.82
N VAL A 106 6.88 -11.85 6.64
CA VAL A 106 5.48 -12.16 6.30
C VAL A 106 5.06 -11.65 4.93
N GLY A 107 6.03 -11.17 4.13
CA GLY A 107 5.81 -10.74 2.75
C GLY A 107 5.50 -9.24 2.60
N PHE A 108 5.05 -8.89 1.42
CA PHE A 108 4.66 -7.54 1.03
C PHE A 108 3.14 -7.45 0.99
N VAL A 109 2.58 -6.47 1.66
CA VAL A 109 1.13 -6.22 1.75
C VAL A 109 0.78 -5.01 0.89
N ASN A 110 -0.14 -5.18 -0.05
CA ASN A 110 -0.69 -4.09 -0.85
C ASN A 110 -2.02 -3.60 -0.27
N VAL A 111 -2.13 -2.27 -0.12
CA VAL A 111 -3.41 -1.60 0.09
C VAL A 111 -4.00 -1.29 -1.28
N HIS A 112 -4.95 -2.10 -1.72
CA HIS A 112 -5.57 -1.99 -3.04
C HIS A 112 -6.92 -1.30 -2.94
N PHE A 113 -7.16 -0.30 -3.80
CA PHE A 113 -8.35 0.55 -3.74
C PHE A 113 -9.52 -0.04 -4.53
N SER A 114 -9.83 -1.31 -4.27
CA SER A 114 -11.05 -2.00 -4.68
C SER A 114 -11.37 -3.18 -3.78
N LEU A 115 -12.58 -3.73 -3.92
CA LEU A 115 -12.97 -5.03 -3.35
C LEU A 115 -12.49 -6.15 -4.27
N LEU A 116 -11.28 -6.67 -4.04
CA LEU A 116 -10.72 -7.77 -4.80
C LEU A 116 -11.62 -9.03 -4.73
N PRO A 117 -11.78 -9.77 -5.83
CA PRO A 117 -11.02 -9.77 -7.08
C PRO A 117 -11.44 -8.73 -8.13
N ARG A 118 -12.46 -7.90 -7.83
CA ARG A 118 -12.92 -6.89 -8.77
C ARG A 118 -11.90 -5.77 -8.92
N TRP A 119 -11.69 -5.32 -10.14
CA TRP A 119 -10.80 -4.21 -10.48
C TRP A 119 -9.33 -4.44 -10.11
N ARG A 120 -8.81 -5.66 -10.28
CA ARG A 120 -7.36 -5.92 -10.28
C ARG A 120 -6.63 -5.00 -11.27
N GLY A 121 -5.40 -4.65 -10.97
CA GLY A 121 -4.56 -3.80 -11.82
C GLY A 121 -4.76 -2.30 -11.59
N ALA A 122 -4.41 -1.53 -12.60
CA ALA A 122 -4.37 -0.08 -12.52
C ALA A 122 -5.76 0.57 -12.50
N ALA A 123 -5.85 1.76 -11.87
CA ALA A 123 -7.00 2.65 -11.86
C ALA A 123 -8.32 1.98 -11.41
N PRO A 124 -8.34 1.25 -10.27
CA PRO A 124 -9.53 0.53 -9.82
C PRO A 124 -10.71 1.47 -9.53
N VAL A 125 -10.45 2.66 -9.01
CA VAL A 125 -11.49 3.65 -8.64
C VAL A 125 -12.18 4.21 -9.89
N GLU A 126 -11.39 4.64 -10.88
CA GLU A 126 -11.92 5.15 -12.14
C GLU A 126 -12.72 4.08 -12.88
N ARG A 127 -12.26 2.82 -12.82
CA ARG A 127 -12.95 1.69 -13.46
C ARG A 127 -14.27 1.36 -12.76
N ALA A 128 -14.33 1.41 -11.44
CA ALA A 128 -15.55 1.22 -10.67
C ALA A 128 -16.60 2.29 -11.01
N ILE A 129 -16.21 3.56 -11.06
CA ILE A 129 -17.09 4.68 -11.42
C ILE A 129 -17.59 4.54 -12.86
N LEU A 130 -16.70 4.25 -13.81
CA LEU A 130 -17.08 4.08 -15.23
C LEU A 130 -18.00 2.88 -15.45
N ALA A 131 -17.92 1.85 -14.62
CA ALA A 131 -18.81 0.71 -14.66
C ALA A 131 -20.17 0.96 -13.97
N GLY A 132 -20.34 2.09 -13.29
CA GLY A 132 -21.55 2.40 -12.54
C GLY A 132 -21.70 1.58 -11.27
N ASP A 133 -20.57 1.16 -10.66
CA ASP A 133 -20.62 0.40 -9.40
C ASP A 133 -21.18 1.29 -8.28
N GLU A 134 -22.13 0.76 -7.53
CA GLU A 134 -22.70 1.44 -6.35
C GLU A 134 -21.77 1.35 -5.13
N TYR A 135 -20.88 0.33 -5.12
CA TYR A 135 -19.97 0.01 -4.03
C TYR A 135 -18.55 -0.13 -4.54
N THR A 136 -17.61 0.26 -3.73
CA THR A 136 -16.19 0.02 -3.87
C THR A 136 -15.60 -0.25 -2.49
N GLY A 137 -14.31 -0.24 -2.34
CA GLY A 137 -13.68 -0.44 -1.03
C GLY A 137 -12.18 -0.55 -1.10
N VAL A 138 -11.61 -1.08 -0.05
CA VAL A 138 -10.19 -1.35 0.07
C VAL A 138 -9.97 -2.80 0.43
N SER A 139 -8.97 -3.43 -0.17
CA SER A 139 -8.52 -4.77 0.20
C SER A 139 -7.05 -4.74 0.63
N LEU A 140 -6.73 -5.43 1.74
CA LEU A 140 -5.35 -5.74 2.12
C LEU A 140 -5.02 -7.14 1.60
N MET A 141 -4.06 -7.20 0.69
CA MET A 141 -3.63 -8.46 0.08
C MET A 141 -2.13 -8.67 0.22
N VAL A 142 -1.71 -9.91 0.32
CA VAL A 142 -0.30 -10.29 0.21
C VAL A 142 0.09 -10.32 -1.26
N ILE A 143 1.15 -9.61 -1.63
CA ILE A 143 1.59 -9.54 -3.03
C ILE A 143 2.19 -10.90 -3.43
N ASP A 144 1.74 -11.42 -4.56
CA ASP A 144 2.29 -12.59 -5.26
C ASP A 144 2.86 -12.21 -6.64
N GLN A 145 3.18 -13.20 -7.47
CA GLN A 145 3.74 -12.96 -8.81
C GLN A 145 2.72 -12.42 -9.82
N GLY A 146 1.43 -12.54 -9.52
CA GLY A 146 0.36 -12.06 -10.41
C GLY A 146 -0.01 -10.60 -10.17
N LEU A 147 -0.72 -10.01 -11.11
CA LEU A 147 -1.21 -8.64 -10.97
C LEU A 147 -2.44 -8.63 -10.05
N ASP A 148 -2.23 -8.21 -8.80
CA ASP A 148 -3.23 -8.14 -7.74
C ASP A 148 -4.04 -9.45 -7.54
N THR A 149 -3.36 -10.59 -7.67
CA THR A 149 -3.95 -11.93 -7.53
C THR A 149 -3.72 -12.57 -6.16
N GLY A 150 -2.88 -11.98 -5.36
CA GLY A 150 -2.47 -12.49 -4.06
C GLY A 150 -3.62 -12.64 -3.06
N PRO A 151 -3.46 -13.45 -2.03
CA PRO A 151 -4.51 -13.71 -1.06
C PRO A 151 -4.84 -12.46 -0.22
N VAL A 152 -6.14 -12.27 0.06
CA VAL A 152 -6.69 -11.13 0.82
C VAL A 152 -6.92 -11.55 2.26
N PHE A 153 -6.55 -10.71 3.23
CA PHE A 153 -6.79 -10.97 4.65
C PHE A 153 -7.70 -9.96 5.34
N ALA A 154 -8.00 -8.84 4.69
CA ALA A 154 -8.98 -7.86 5.15
C ALA A 154 -9.54 -7.09 3.96
N ALA A 155 -10.80 -6.71 4.02
CA ALA A 155 -11.44 -5.80 3.08
C ALA A 155 -12.55 -5.03 3.77
N GLU A 156 -12.75 -3.78 3.34
CA GLU A 156 -13.82 -2.91 3.82
C GLU A 156 -14.52 -2.24 2.66
N GLU A 157 -15.84 -2.27 2.68
CA GLU A 157 -16.72 -1.73 1.63
C GLU A 157 -17.16 -0.30 1.94
N THR A 158 -17.35 0.51 0.91
CA THR A 158 -17.97 1.82 0.99
C THR A 158 -18.79 2.12 -0.27
N THR A 159 -19.78 2.97 -0.17
CA THR A 159 -20.61 3.38 -1.32
C THR A 159 -19.86 4.38 -2.22
N ILE A 160 -20.19 4.38 -3.50
CA ILE A 160 -19.88 5.46 -4.44
C ILE A 160 -21.13 6.32 -4.58
N ASN A 161 -21.06 7.61 -4.24
CA ASN A 161 -22.19 8.48 -4.41
C ASN A 161 -22.25 9.00 -5.85
N GLU A 162 -23.46 9.21 -6.38
CA GLU A 162 -23.72 9.57 -7.78
C GLU A 162 -22.93 10.78 -8.29
N TYR A 163 -22.63 11.74 -7.42
CA TYR A 163 -21.97 12.99 -7.80
C TYR A 163 -20.48 13.05 -7.37
N GLU A 164 -19.93 11.94 -6.87
CA GLU A 164 -18.52 11.91 -6.49
C GLU A 164 -17.61 11.77 -7.70
N SER A 165 -16.61 12.62 -7.78
CA SER A 165 -15.51 12.44 -8.72
C SER A 165 -14.57 11.33 -8.25
N ALA A 166 -13.81 10.75 -9.18
CA ALA A 166 -12.78 9.75 -8.87
C ALA A 166 -11.77 10.24 -7.82
N GLY A 167 -11.42 11.54 -7.85
CA GLY A 167 -10.53 12.14 -6.85
C GLY A 167 -11.13 12.17 -5.44
N GLN A 168 -12.42 12.41 -5.31
CA GLN A 168 -13.11 12.38 -4.01
C GLN A 168 -13.23 10.97 -3.46
N VAL A 169 -13.63 10.01 -4.30
CA VAL A 169 -13.66 8.59 -3.92
C VAL A 169 -12.28 8.11 -3.52
N MET A 170 -11.22 8.40 -4.32
CA MET A 170 -9.84 8.05 -3.99
C MET A 170 -9.41 8.66 -2.65
N GLY A 171 -9.76 9.91 -2.37
CA GLY A 171 -9.47 10.57 -1.09
C GLY A 171 -10.06 9.82 0.10
N ARG A 172 -11.34 9.39 0.01
CA ARG A 172 -12.00 8.60 1.06
C ARG A 172 -11.38 7.22 1.20
N LEU A 173 -11.10 6.54 0.08
CA LEU A 173 -10.47 5.22 0.09
C LEU A 173 -9.05 5.25 0.66
N ALA A 174 -8.29 6.35 0.48
CA ALA A 174 -6.98 6.51 1.08
C ALA A 174 -7.05 6.50 2.62
N TRP A 175 -8.04 7.16 3.20
CA TRP A 175 -8.28 7.13 4.66
C TRP A 175 -8.83 5.79 5.13
N LEU A 176 -9.80 5.22 4.40
CA LEU A 176 -10.33 3.88 4.69
C LEU A 176 -9.22 2.84 4.67
N GLY A 177 -8.31 2.91 3.68
CA GLY A 177 -7.14 2.02 3.61
C GLY A 177 -6.22 2.14 4.81
N ALA A 178 -6.03 3.35 5.33
CA ALA A 178 -5.27 3.59 6.55
C ALA A 178 -5.96 2.99 7.79
N GLU A 179 -7.29 3.08 7.88
CA GLU A 179 -8.07 2.49 8.97
C GLU A 179 -8.01 0.96 8.92
N VAL A 180 -8.27 0.36 7.75
CA VAL A 180 -8.21 -1.10 7.57
C VAL A 180 -6.80 -1.63 7.87
N LEU A 181 -5.76 -0.90 7.45
CA LEU A 181 -4.37 -1.26 7.78
C LEU A 181 -4.12 -1.23 9.28
N ARG A 182 -4.57 -0.18 9.98
CA ARG A 182 -4.42 -0.02 11.43
C ARG A 182 -5.10 -1.14 12.22
N ASP A 183 -6.27 -1.58 11.76
CA ASP A 183 -7.08 -2.56 12.48
C ASP A 183 -6.63 -4.00 12.23
N HIS A 184 -6.04 -4.31 11.06
CA HIS A 184 -5.82 -5.69 10.63
C HIS A 184 -4.35 -6.10 10.49
N LEU A 185 -3.42 -5.15 10.24
CA LEU A 185 -2.02 -5.50 9.94
C LEU A 185 -1.35 -6.25 11.10
N ASP A 186 -1.55 -5.81 12.34
CA ASP A 186 -0.97 -6.48 13.51
C ASP A 186 -1.48 -7.93 13.65
N GLY A 187 -2.77 -8.16 13.36
CA GLY A 187 -3.37 -9.50 13.33
C GLY A 187 -2.73 -10.40 12.26
N TYR A 188 -2.46 -9.86 11.09
CA TYR A 188 -1.79 -10.56 10.00
C TYR A 188 -0.33 -10.89 10.34
N VAL A 189 0.46 -9.90 10.74
CA VAL A 189 1.89 -10.06 11.06
C VAL A 189 2.13 -11.12 12.14
N HIS A 190 1.21 -11.24 13.11
CA HIS A 190 1.30 -12.23 14.20
C HIS A 190 0.51 -13.52 13.93
N GLY A 191 0.07 -13.77 12.70
CA GLY A 191 -0.59 -15.01 12.31
C GLY A 191 -2.01 -15.22 12.85
N ARG A 192 -2.63 -14.19 13.44
CA ARG A 192 -4.02 -14.23 13.91
C ARG A 192 -5.05 -14.09 12.79
N LEU A 193 -4.68 -13.44 11.70
CA LEU A 193 -5.45 -13.34 10.46
C LEU A 193 -4.74 -14.13 9.36
N GLN A 194 -5.49 -15.04 8.71
CA GLN A 194 -4.98 -15.86 7.63
C GLN A 194 -5.47 -15.33 6.28
N PRO A 195 -4.58 -15.06 5.33
CA PRO A 195 -4.98 -14.63 4.00
C PRO A 195 -5.74 -15.72 3.25
N ALA A 196 -6.86 -15.35 2.63
CA ALA A 196 -7.68 -16.24 1.81
C ALA A 196 -7.44 -15.98 0.32
N ARG A 197 -7.35 -17.07 -0.47
CA ARG A 197 -7.24 -16.96 -1.93
C ARG A 197 -8.45 -16.24 -2.51
N GLN A 198 -8.21 -15.36 -3.45
CA GLN A 198 -9.28 -14.70 -4.18
C GLN A 198 -10.01 -15.71 -5.07
N MET A 199 -11.34 -15.58 -5.15
CA MET A 199 -12.13 -16.36 -6.09
C MET A 199 -11.70 -16.05 -7.54
N ARG A 200 -11.75 -17.05 -8.42
CA ARG A 200 -11.55 -16.85 -9.85
C ARG A 200 -12.71 -16.01 -10.38
N THR A 201 -12.41 -14.86 -10.95
CA THR A 201 -13.36 -14.16 -11.84
C THR A 201 -13.38 -14.95 -13.14
N GLY A 202 -14.54 -15.47 -13.48
CA GLY A 202 -14.78 -16.16 -14.77
C GLY A 202 -14.59 -15.21 -15.95
#